data_0bdd18bbdf98dfc7dc3553e7bc519025
#
_entry.id   0bdd18bbdf98dfc7dc3553e7bc519025
#
_cell.length_a   1.000
_cell.length_b   1.000
_cell.length_c   1.000
_cell.angle_alpha   90.00
_cell.angle_beta   90.00
_cell.angle_gamma   90.00
#
_symmetry.space_group_name_H-M   'P 1'
#
loop_
_entity.id
_entity.type
_entity.pdbx_description
1 polymer ?
#
loop_
_entity_poly.entity_id
_entity_poly.type
_entity_poly.pdbx_seq_one_letter_code
_entity_poly.pdbx_strand_id
1 'polypeptide(L)'
;SPIYKGETTLEGIHPLNKIKTAPCLVEGLDNNLVQRTAYKVAKNLGSDGIFEMDFMFSKDEQQLYAIEVNTRPNGTRYLTTATCGVNSLCELVNMAAGKFSIKDIQDKLEYYYATEIPIGHYKGPDLNEPLKSFKNNDWVVHGPEGYQRITIRADSKEQLDRHVEDLI
;
A
#
# COMPACT_ATOMS: atom_id res chain seq x y z
N SER A 1 -7.52 0.96 1.56
CA SER A 1 -7.73 -0.51 1.60
C SER A 1 -6.60 -1.17 2.33
N PRO A 2 -6.82 -2.27 3.07
CA PRO A 2 -5.77 -3.10 3.61
C PRO A 2 -4.87 -3.67 2.51
N ILE A 3 -3.58 -3.82 2.82
CA ILE A 3 -2.56 -4.35 1.92
C ILE A 3 -2.20 -5.77 2.35
N TYR A 4 -2.20 -6.70 1.42
CA TYR A 4 -1.66 -8.03 1.62
C TYR A 4 -0.15 -8.02 1.35
N LYS A 5 0.64 -8.40 2.36
CA LYS A 5 2.12 -8.40 2.30
C LYS A 5 2.73 -9.77 1.98
N GLY A 6 1.93 -10.72 1.52
CA GLY A 6 2.35 -12.09 1.23
C GLY A 6 2.27 -13.02 2.44
N GLU A 7 2.41 -14.33 2.18
CA GLU A 7 2.40 -15.36 3.21
C GLU A 7 3.60 -15.22 4.16
N THR A 8 3.38 -15.59 5.42
CA THR A 8 4.47 -15.72 6.40
C THR A 8 4.99 -17.16 6.35
N THR A 9 6.26 -17.32 6.01
CA THR A 9 6.91 -18.63 5.93
C THR A 9 8.01 -18.76 6.99
N LEU A 10 8.28 -19.99 7.42
CA LEU A 10 9.33 -20.29 8.40
C LEU A 10 10.73 -19.92 7.87
N GLU A 11 10.96 -20.02 6.57
CA GLU A 11 12.23 -19.69 5.91
C GLU A 11 12.45 -18.18 5.73
N GLY A 12 11.43 -17.39 6.00
CA GLY A 12 11.48 -15.93 6.00
C GLY A 12 11.95 -15.30 4.69
N ILE A 13 11.02 -14.78 3.89
CA ILE A 13 11.39 -13.89 2.78
C ILE A 13 11.52 -12.47 3.33
N HIS A 14 12.63 -11.81 3.05
CA HIS A 14 12.82 -10.42 3.45
C HIS A 14 11.63 -9.57 2.96
N PRO A 15 11.02 -8.72 3.80
CA PRO A 15 9.81 -7.94 3.42
C PRO A 15 9.97 -7.14 2.12
N LEU A 16 11.19 -6.74 1.78
CA LEU A 16 11.51 -6.06 0.53
C LEU A 16 11.39 -6.95 -0.71
N ASN A 17 11.44 -8.26 -0.56
CA ASN A 17 11.33 -9.21 -1.67
C ASN A 17 9.92 -9.81 -1.83
N LYS A 18 8.96 -9.38 -1.00
CA LYS A 18 7.57 -9.84 -1.09
C LYS A 18 6.78 -9.01 -2.10
N ILE A 19 5.99 -9.69 -2.91
CA ILE A 19 4.93 -9.05 -3.70
C ILE A 19 3.83 -8.61 -2.73
N LYS A 20 3.37 -7.37 -2.88
CA LYS A 20 2.28 -6.81 -2.09
C LYS A 20 1.13 -6.43 -3.00
N THR A 21 -0.08 -6.68 -2.55
CA THR A 21 -1.30 -6.37 -3.31
C THR A 21 -2.32 -5.62 -2.47
N ALA A 22 -3.12 -4.80 -3.12
CA ALA A 22 -4.24 -4.10 -2.52
C ALA A 22 -5.40 -3.97 -3.53
N PRO A 23 -6.67 -4.08 -3.10
CA PRO A 23 -7.08 -4.45 -1.75
C PRO A 23 -6.61 -5.86 -1.35
N CYS A 24 -6.57 -6.13 -0.06
CA CYS A 24 -6.30 -7.49 0.45
C CYS A 24 -7.48 -8.41 0.09
N LEU A 25 -7.19 -9.51 -0.63
CA LEU A 25 -8.20 -10.47 -1.10
C LEU A 25 -8.04 -11.85 -0.42
N VAL A 26 -7.52 -11.86 0.81
CA VAL A 26 -7.37 -13.12 1.58
C VAL A 26 -8.75 -13.66 1.94
N GLU A 27 -8.99 -14.90 1.57
CA GLU A 27 -10.24 -15.61 1.88
C GLU A 27 -10.52 -15.64 3.37
N GLY A 28 -11.76 -15.35 3.75
CA GLY A 28 -12.21 -15.30 5.15
C GLY A 28 -11.88 -13.98 5.88
N LEU A 29 -11.04 -13.11 5.32
CA LEU A 29 -10.72 -11.82 5.94
C LEU A 29 -11.70 -10.71 5.52
N ASP A 30 -12.41 -10.14 6.49
CA ASP A 30 -13.18 -8.91 6.29
C ASP A 30 -12.26 -7.66 6.34
N ASN A 31 -12.04 -7.02 5.21
CA ASN A 31 -11.27 -5.78 5.13
C ASN A 31 -11.83 -4.65 6.00
N ASN A 32 -13.15 -4.63 6.23
CA ASN A 32 -13.76 -3.65 7.13
C ASN A 32 -13.39 -3.94 8.59
N LEU A 33 -13.20 -5.21 8.96
CA LEU A 33 -12.70 -5.57 10.29
C LEU A 33 -11.29 -5.00 10.49
N VAL A 34 -10.39 -5.16 9.51
CA VAL A 34 -9.03 -4.61 9.55
C VAL A 34 -9.07 -3.09 9.74
N GLN A 35 -9.87 -2.38 8.92
CA GLN A 35 -9.98 -0.92 8.99
C GLN A 35 -10.56 -0.45 10.32
N ARG A 36 -11.63 -1.07 10.82
CA ARG A 36 -12.22 -0.74 12.12
C ARG A 36 -11.26 -0.99 13.27
N THR A 37 -10.49 -2.07 13.21
CA THR A 37 -9.48 -2.39 14.23
C THR A 37 -8.36 -1.37 14.21
N ALA A 38 -7.81 -1.03 13.04
CA ALA A 38 -6.80 0.00 12.89
C ALA A 38 -7.28 1.36 13.42
N TYR A 39 -8.51 1.74 13.09
CA TYR A 39 -9.11 2.99 13.60
C TYR A 39 -9.21 3.01 15.14
N LYS A 40 -9.68 1.91 15.75
CA LYS A 40 -9.77 1.80 17.22
C LYS A 40 -8.39 1.92 17.87
N VAL A 41 -7.38 1.24 17.34
CA VAL A 41 -6.01 1.32 17.86
C VAL A 41 -5.48 2.75 17.76
N ALA A 42 -5.62 3.40 16.60
CA ALA A 42 -5.19 4.78 16.40
C ALA A 42 -5.87 5.74 17.39
N LYS A 43 -7.18 5.63 17.54
CA LYS A 43 -7.95 6.45 18.48
C LYS A 43 -7.49 6.28 19.93
N ASN A 44 -7.21 5.04 20.35
CA ASN A 44 -6.76 4.75 21.70
C ASN A 44 -5.33 5.25 21.96
N LEU A 45 -4.48 5.28 20.93
CA LEU A 45 -3.13 5.84 21.03
C LEU A 45 -3.12 7.38 21.05
N GLY A 46 -4.24 8.02 20.73
CA GLY A 46 -4.31 9.48 20.62
C GLY A 46 -3.36 10.04 19.55
N SER A 47 -3.07 9.27 18.52
CA SER A 47 -2.12 9.64 17.48
C SER A 47 -2.80 10.43 16.38
N ASP A 48 -2.21 11.59 16.05
CA ASP A 48 -2.51 12.37 14.85
C ASP A 48 -1.41 12.15 13.82
N GLY A 49 -1.79 12.09 12.55
CA GLY A 49 -0.85 11.94 11.43
C GLY A 49 -0.98 10.63 10.67
N ILE A 50 0.12 10.20 10.09
CA ILE A 50 0.19 8.98 9.28
C ILE A 50 0.82 7.87 10.10
N PHE A 51 0.18 6.72 10.11
CA PHE A 51 0.74 5.52 10.69
C PHE A 51 0.39 4.29 9.84
N GLU A 52 1.23 3.30 9.93
CA GLU A 52 1.01 1.96 9.40
C GLU A 52 0.79 0.99 10.55
N MET A 53 -0.16 0.09 10.37
CA MET A 53 -0.36 -1.02 11.30
C MET A 53 -0.19 -2.34 10.57
N ASP A 54 0.62 -3.22 11.13
CA ASP A 54 0.79 -4.56 10.66
C ASP A 54 -0.09 -5.52 11.45
N PHE A 55 -0.81 -6.36 10.71
CA PHE A 55 -1.69 -7.38 11.26
C PHE A 55 -1.32 -8.76 10.70
N MET A 56 -1.53 -9.77 11.53
CA MET A 56 -1.56 -11.17 11.12
C MET A 56 -2.99 -11.67 11.19
N PHE A 57 -3.43 -12.38 10.17
CA PHE A 57 -4.72 -13.05 10.15
C PHE A 57 -4.51 -14.54 10.27
N SER A 58 -5.06 -15.13 11.34
CA SER A 58 -5.12 -16.60 11.51
C SER A 58 -6.35 -17.14 10.80
N LYS A 59 -6.14 -17.91 9.73
CA LYS A 59 -7.25 -18.53 8.99
C LYS A 59 -7.97 -19.58 9.83
N ASP A 60 -7.24 -20.32 10.67
CA ASP A 60 -7.80 -21.39 11.51
C ASP A 60 -8.68 -20.83 12.63
N GLU A 61 -8.25 -19.73 13.24
CA GLU A 61 -8.97 -19.08 14.33
C GLU A 61 -9.92 -17.98 13.85
N GLN A 62 -9.88 -17.63 12.56
CA GLN A 62 -10.61 -16.50 11.97
C GLN A 62 -10.39 -15.20 12.75
N GLN A 63 -9.17 -14.99 13.22
CA GLN A 63 -8.82 -13.91 14.12
C GLN A 63 -7.71 -13.01 13.56
N LEU A 64 -7.87 -11.71 13.80
CA LEU A 64 -6.90 -10.67 13.42
C LEU A 64 -6.06 -10.26 14.63
N TYR A 65 -4.75 -10.33 14.51
CA TYR A 65 -3.78 -9.94 15.53
C TYR A 65 -3.02 -8.71 15.08
N ALA A 66 -3.00 -7.65 15.89
CA ALA A 66 -2.15 -6.50 15.67
C ALA A 66 -0.72 -6.84 16.11
N ILE A 67 0.26 -6.60 15.25
CA ILE A 67 1.67 -6.93 15.48
C ILE A 67 2.46 -5.67 15.77
N GLU A 68 2.31 -4.65 14.95
CA GLU A 68 3.16 -3.46 14.97
C GLU A 68 2.39 -2.22 14.56
N VAL A 69 2.73 -1.09 15.19
CA VAL A 69 2.25 0.24 14.80
C VAL A 69 3.46 1.14 14.54
N ASN A 70 3.59 1.61 13.32
CA ASN A 70 4.62 2.57 12.91
C ASN A 70 3.98 3.95 12.75
N THR A 71 4.37 4.93 13.56
CA THR A 71 3.83 6.29 13.54
C THR A 71 4.57 7.19 12.54
N ARG A 72 4.83 6.68 11.35
CA ARG A 72 5.55 7.37 10.27
C ARG A 72 5.14 6.85 8.90
N PRO A 73 5.34 7.64 7.83
CA PRO A 73 5.25 7.13 6.46
C PRO A 73 6.26 6.00 6.23
N ASN A 74 5.86 5.01 5.47
CA ASN A 74 6.66 3.80 5.23
C ASN A 74 6.75 3.40 3.75
N GLY A 75 7.28 2.21 3.50
CA GLY A 75 7.49 1.66 2.16
C GLY A 75 6.20 1.33 1.39
N THR A 76 5.05 1.20 2.07
CA THR A 76 3.78 0.86 1.40
C THR A 76 3.03 2.10 0.86
N ARG A 77 3.54 3.30 1.08
CA ARG A 77 2.90 4.56 0.67
C ARG A 77 2.57 4.63 -0.82
N TYR A 78 3.43 4.06 -1.69
CA TYR A 78 3.18 4.04 -3.13
C TYR A 78 1.98 3.17 -3.47
N LEU A 79 1.92 1.97 -2.88
CA LEU A 79 0.79 1.06 -3.06
C LEU A 79 -0.50 1.66 -2.50
N THR A 80 -0.45 2.29 -1.33
CA THR A 80 -1.60 3.01 -0.76
C THR A 80 -2.08 4.12 -1.70
N THR A 81 -1.16 4.95 -2.20
CA THR A 81 -1.50 6.02 -3.16
C THR A 81 -2.10 5.45 -4.43
N ALA A 82 -1.53 4.36 -4.96
CA ALA A 82 -2.03 3.71 -6.17
C ALA A 82 -3.48 3.23 -6.00
N THR A 83 -3.83 2.68 -4.84
CA THR A 83 -5.17 2.12 -4.59
C THR A 83 -6.23 3.12 -4.22
N CYS A 84 -5.86 4.28 -3.66
CA CYS A 84 -6.84 5.25 -3.18
C CYS A 84 -6.73 6.65 -3.80
N GLY A 85 -5.76 6.89 -4.68
CA GLY A 85 -5.56 8.21 -5.30
C GLY A 85 -5.00 9.29 -4.37
N VAL A 86 -4.88 9.02 -3.06
CA VAL A 86 -4.45 10.00 -2.05
C VAL A 86 -2.99 9.83 -1.71
N ASN A 87 -2.18 10.86 -1.96
CA ASN A 87 -0.78 10.87 -1.58
C ASN A 87 -0.62 11.26 -0.10
N SER A 88 -0.34 10.27 0.74
CA SER A 88 -0.22 10.47 2.18
C SER A 88 0.86 11.47 2.60
N LEU A 89 1.96 11.60 1.83
CA LEU A 89 3.01 12.60 2.13
C LEU A 89 2.52 14.01 1.86
N CYS A 90 1.75 14.23 0.78
CA CYS A 90 1.15 15.52 0.51
C CYS A 90 0.17 15.91 1.63
N GLU A 91 -0.63 14.95 2.10
CA GLU A 91 -1.57 15.21 3.19
C GLU A 91 -0.86 15.46 4.53
N LEU A 92 0.29 14.84 4.77
CA LEU A 92 1.11 15.17 5.94
C LEU A 92 1.64 16.62 5.89
N VAL A 93 2.06 17.08 4.71
CA VAL A 93 2.45 18.48 4.49
C VAL A 93 1.24 19.42 4.71
N ASN A 94 0.06 19.05 4.19
CA ASN A 94 -1.17 19.81 4.40
C ASN A 94 -1.53 19.91 5.90
N MET A 95 -1.35 18.83 6.66
CA MET A 95 -1.55 18.84 8.12
C MET A 95 -0.58 19.81 8.80
N ALA A 96 0.71 19.72 8.49
CA ALA A 96 1.73 20.62 9.05
C ALA A 96 1.51 22.09 8.69
N ALA A 97 0.94 22.36 7.52
CA ALA A 97 0.59 23.69 7.04
C ALA A 97 -0.78 24.20 7.54
N GLY A 98 -1.51 23.43 8.34
CA GLY A 98 -2.87 23.77 8.79
C GLY A 98 -3.93 23.78 7.67
N LYS A 99 -3.67 23.08 6.58
CA LYS A 99 -4.54 23.00 5.37
C LYS A 99 -5.21 21.63 5.21
N PHE A 100 -5.10 20.75 6.19
CA PHE A 100 -5.67 19.41 6.13
C PHE A 100 -7.20 19.47 6.18
N SER A 101 -7.86 18.76 5.27
CA SER A 101 -9.30 18.65 5.19
C SER A 101 -9.72 17.22 4.89
N ILE A 102 -10.49 16.63 5.80
CA ILE A 102 -11.08 15.29 5.59
C ILE A 102 -11.99 15.28 4.38
N LYS A 103 -12.75 16.37 4.16
CA LYS A 103 -13.63 16.49 3.00
C LYS A 103 -12.85 16.43 1.69
N ASP A 104 -11.74 17.17 1.59
CA ASP A 104 -10.90 17.19 0.39
C ASP A 104 -10.28 15.82 0.12
N ILE A 105 -9.96 15.05 1.16
CA ILE A 105 -9.51 13.66 1.02
C ILE A 105 -10.64 12.78 0.50
N GLN A 106 -11.85 12.88 1.07
CA GLN A 106 -13.00 12.10 0.63
C GLN A 106 -13.35 12.36 -0.84
N ASP A 107 -13.25 13.61 -1.27
CA ASP A 107 -13.52 14.02 -2.65
C ASP A 107 -12.46 13.49 -3.66
N LYS A 108 -11.24 13.17 -3.17
CA LYS A 108 -10.13 12.59 -3.95
C LYS A 108 -10.08 11.08 -3.94
N LEU A 109 -10.85 10.41 -3.07
CA LEU A 109 -10.77 8.96 -2.92
C LEU A 109 -11.20 8.25 -4.20
N GLU A 110 -10.31 7.41 -4.67
CA GLU A 110 -10.50 6.48 -5.78
C GLU A 110 -10.35 5.04 -5.29
N TYR A 111 -10.73 4.08 -6.11
CA TYR A 111 -10.66 2.66 -5.74
C TYR A 111 -10.10 1.85 -6.91
N TYR A 112 -8.84 1.44 -6.76
CA TYR A 112 -8.13 0.64 -7.76
C TYR A 112 -7.58 -0.64 -7.14
N TYR A 113 -7.34 -1.61 -8.00
CA TYR A 113 -6.47 -2.74 -7.69
C TYR A 113 -5.03 -2.33 -7.99
N ALA A 114 -4.11 -2.69 -7.10
CA ALA A 114 -2.70 -2.37 -7.30
C ALA A 114 -1.80 -3.48 -6.75
N THR A 115 -0.62 -3.61 -7.34
CA THR A 115 0.43 -4.52 -6.89
C THR A 115 1.77 -3.80 -6.83
N GLU A 116 2.61 -4.21 -5.89
CA GLU A 116 3.99 -3.78 -5.75
C GLU A 116 4.89 -5.02 -5.87
N ILE A 117 5.74 -5.04 -6.90
CA ILE A 117 6.60 -6.17 -7.26
C ILE A 117 8.05 -5.78 -7.07
N PRO A 118 8.88 -6.58 -6.37
CA PRO A 118 10.32 -6.37 -6.29
C PRO A 118 10.96 -6.69 -7.66
N ILE A 119 11.76 -5.76 -8.16
CA ILE A 119 12.47 -5.89 -9.44
C ILE A 119 13.99 -5.85 -9.27
N GLY A 120 14.48 -5.73 -8.02
CA GLY A 120 15.91 -5.70 -7.73
C GLY A 120 16.61 -4.51 -8.36
N HIS A 121 17.51 -4.76 -9.31
CA HIS A 121 18.15 -3.72 -10.10
C HIS A 121 17.31 -3.43 -11.35
N TYR A 122 16.77 -2.23 -11.40
CA TYR A 122 16.03 -1.77 -12.55
C TYR A 122 16.97 -1.39 -13.70
N LYS A 123 16.74 -1.96 -14.88
CA LYS A 123 17.52 -1.70 -16.11
C LYS A 123 16.72 -0.97 -17.19
N GLY A 124 15.58 -0.41 -16.83
CA GLY A 124 14.69 0.31 -17.75
C GLY A 124 15.12 1.76 -18.04
N PRO A 125 14.22 2.55 -18.59
CA PRO A 125 14.46 3.97 -18.90
C PRO A 125 14.93 4.76 -17.67
N ASP A 126 15.65 5.84 -17.90
CA ASP A 126 16.25 6.68 -16.86
C ASP A 126 15.21 7.09 -15.81
N LEU A 127 15.52 6.82 -14.53
CA LEU A 127 14.70 7.22 -13.38
C LEU A 127 14.64 8.75 -13.17
N ASN A 128 15.36 9.54 -13.94
CA ASN A 128 15.30 11.01 -13.94
C ASN A 128 14.02 11.55 -14.62
N GLU A 129 13.25 10.70 -15.32
CA GLU A 129 11.92 11.11 -15.73
C GLU A 129 11.04 11.37 -14.51
N PRO A 130 10.24 12.46 -14.52
CA PRO A 130 9.34 12.75 -13.41
C PRO A 130 8.41 11.55 -13.19
N LEU A 131 8.24 11.18 -11.91
CA LEU A 131 7.32 10.11 -11.51
C LEU A 131 5.97 10.34 -12.18
N LYS A 132 5.53 9.39 -12.99
CA LYS A 132 4.21 9.45 -13.62
C LYS A 132 3.14 9.50 -12.55
N SER A 133 2.12 10.31 -12.75
CA SER A 133 0.95 10.30 -11.88
C SER A 133 0.29 8.93 -11.94
N PHE A 134 -0.26 8.47 -10.82
CA PHE A 134 -1.07 7.26 -10.82
C PHE A 134 -2.35 7.51 -11.63
N LYS A 135 -2.39 6.93 -12.82
CA LYS A 135 -3.58 6.79 -13.66
C LYS A 135 -3.76 5.31 -13.94
N ASN A 136 -4.86 4.94 -14.57
CA ASN A 136 -5.04 3.57 -15.02
C ASN A 136 -3.88 3.16 -15.92
N ASN A 137 -3.33 1.99 -15.68
CA ASN A 137 -2.17 1.41 -16.37
C ASN A 137 -0.85 2.16 -16.13
N ASP A 138 -0.81 3.17 -15.27
CA ASP A 138 0.43 3.82 -14.90
C ASP A 138 1.21 2.96 -13.90
N TRP A 139 2.51 3.08 -13.97
CA TRP A 139 3.44 2.41 -13.08
C TRP A 139 4.48 3.39 -12.54
N VAL A 140 5.00 3.08 -11.35
CA VAL A 140 6.05 3.85 -10.70
C VAL A 140 7.14 2.91 -10.23
N VAL A 141 8.39 3.17 -10.65
CA VAL A 141 9.57 2.52 -10.08
C VAL A 141 10.06 3.34 -8.89
N HIS A 142 10.31 2.69 -7.78
CA HIS A 142 10.73 3.33 -6.53
C HIS A 142 11.60 2.39 -5.68
N GLY A 143 12.19 2.92 -4.63
CA GLY A 143 13.03 2.18 -3.70
C GLY A 143 14.52 2.45 -3.90
N PRO A 144 15.37 2.06 -2.91
CA PRO A 144 16.80 2.23 -3.00
C PRO A 144 17.42 1.30 -4.04
N GLU A 145 18.62 1.63 -4.47
CA GLU A 145 19.41 0.81 -5.39
C GLU A 145 19.51 -0.65 -4.89
N GLY A 146 19.33 -1.61 -5.78
CA GLY A 146 19.31 -3.05 -5.49
C GLY A 146 18.02 -3.58 -4.87
N TYR A 147 17.12 -2.68 -4.44
CA TYR A 147 15.82 -3.02 -3.83
C TYR A 147 14.66 -2.28 -4.47
N GLN A 148 14.82 -1.95 -5.76
CA GLN A 148 13.76 -1.27 -6.49
C GLN A 148 12.52 -2.16 -6.61
N ARG A 149 11.41 -1.48 -6.70
CA ARG A 149 10.08 -2.05 -6.88
C ARG A 149 9.32 -1.29 -7.94
N ILE A 150 8.41 -1.98 -8.56
CA ILE A 150 7.42 -1.40 -9.45
C ILE A 150 6.05 -1.48 -8.80
N THR A 151 5.34 -0.37 -8.76
CA THR A 151 3.94 -0.31 -8.33
C THR A 151 3.07 -0.01 -9.54
N ILE A 152 2.08 -0.86 -9.75
CA ILE A 152 1.15 -0.82 -10.88
C ILE A 152 -0.26 -0.77 -10.33
N ARG A 153 -1.18 -0.10 -11.04
CA ARG A 153 -2.61 -0.13 -10.72
C ARG A 153 -3.48 -0.35 -11.95
N ALA A 154 -4.70 -0.82 -11.73
CA ALA A 154 -5.73 -0.98 -12.75
C ALA A 154 -7.13 -0.88 -12.14
N ASP A 155 -8.14 -0.67 -12.99
CA ASP A 155 -9.55 -0.59 -12.58
C ASP A 155 -10.11 -1.93 -12.12
N SER A 156 -9.57 -3.04 -12.62
CA SER A 156 -9.98 -4.39 -12.22
C SER A 156 -8.79 -5.30 -11.93
N LYS A 157 -9.05 -6.37 -11.19
CA LYS A 157 -8.05 -7.40 -10.88
C LYS A 157 -7.52 -8.07 -12.15
N GLU A 158 -8.41 -8.36 -13.10
CA GLU A 158 -8.06 -9.01 -14.36
C GLU A 158 -7.19 -8.13 -15.25
N GLN A 159 -7.42 -6.82 -15.24
CA GLN A 159 -6.53 -5.87 -15.92
C GLN A 159 -5.18 -5.79 -15.23
N LEU A 160 -5.18 -5.73 -13.90
CA LEU A 160 -3.93 -5.69 -13.13
C LEU A 160 -3.07 -6.91 -13.41
N ASP A 161 -3.66 -8.12 -13.41
CA ASP A 161 -2.95 -9.37 -13.66
C ASP A 161 -2.31 -9.38 -15.06
N ARG A 162 -3.05 -8.95 -16.10
CA ARG A 162 -2.50 -8.81 -17.46
C ARG A 162 -1.32 -7.84 -17.53
N HIS A 163 -1.41 -6.68 -16.84
CA HIS A 163 -0.30 -5.72 -16.82
C HIS A 163 0.93 -6.28 -16.10
N VAL A 164 0.73 -7.09 -15.08
CA VAL A 164 1.82 -7.78 -14.38
C VAL A 164 2.48 -8.80 -15.31
N GLU A 165 1.69 -9.62 -16.01
CA GLU A 165 2.18 -10.61 -16.98
C GLU A 165 2.97 -9.97 -18.12
N ASP A 166 2.54 -8.80 -18.61
CA ASP A 166 3.23 -8.06 -19.67
C ASP A 166 4.58 -7.46 -19.23
N LEU A 167 4.83 -7.33 -17.90
CA LEU A 167 6.02 -6.70 -17.34
C LEU A 167 7.06 -7.69 -16.82
N ILE A 168 6.69 -8.93 -16.54
CA ILE A 168 7.54 -10.00 -16.02
C ILE A 168 7.90 -10.98 -17.12
#